data_7853b6d83487d7b392d4afdfe81c2ba3
#
_entry.id   7853b6d83487d7b392d4afdfe81c2ba3
#
_cell.length_a   1.000
_cell.length_b   1.000
_cell.length_c   1.000
_cell.angle_alpha   90.00
_cell.angle_beta   90.00
_cell.angle_gamma   90.00
#
_symmetry.space_group_name_H-M   'P 1'
#
loop_
_entity.id
_entity.type
_entity.pdbx_description
1 polymer ?
#
loop_
_entity_poly.entity_id
_entity_poly.type
_entity_poly.pdbx_seq_one_letter_code
_entity_poly.pdbx_strand_id
1 'polypeptide(L)'
;ATNAEQIKIISNKLEIIRAENISIFSGNVYAIEGNLEIWSEKLIMTSSNDETEVEEINAHGNVKIVREELSISGDRAQYDPIQNKLIVFNKVEVIQNQSTIMCDKIIVDLENSSSIMSSDSNKRVEALIINEK
;
A
#
# COMPACT_ATOMS: atom_id res chain seq x y z
N ALA A 1 -10.05 16.03 21.18
CA ALA A 1 -9.46 16.48 19.93
C ALA A 1 -9.19 15.29 19.03
N THR A 2 -9.60 15.39 17.81
CA THR A 2 -9.34 14.38 16.80
C THR A 2 -8.01 14.70 16.12
N ASN A 3 -7.11 13.73 16.06
CA ASN A 3 -5.90 13.83 15.25
C ASN A 3 -6.26 13.43 13.83
N ALA A 4 -6.61 14.41 13.01
CA ALA A 4 -6.86 14.15 11.61
C ALA A 4 -5.51 14.11 10.87
N GLU A 5 -5.23 13.00 10.20
CA GLU A 5 -4.06 12.90 9.34
C GLU A 5 -4.44 13.30 7.94
N GLN A 6 -3.55 14.00 7.27
CA GLN A 6 -3.73 14.43 5.90
C GLN A 6 -3.18 13.37 4.96
N ILE A 7 -4.00 12.97 3.99
CA ILE A 7 -3.56 12.14 2.88
C ILE A 7 -3.42 13.08 1.68
N LYS A 8 -2.21 13.15 1.12
CA LYS A 8 -1.96 13.96 -0.07
C LYS A 8 -1.77 13.01 -1.24
N ILE A 9 -2.50 13.27 -2.34
CA ILE A 9 -2.41 12.44 -3.55
C ILE A 9 -2.17 13.33 -4.75
N ILE A 10 -1.17 13.00 -5.55
CA ILE A 10 -0.79 13.71 -6.77
C ILE A 10 -0.93 12.74 -7.93
N SER A 11 -1.55 13.17 -9.02
CA SER A 11 -1.74 12.36 -10.23
C SER A 11 -1.93 13.25 -11.44
N ASN A 12 -1.91 12.65 -12.63
CA ASN A 12 -2.17 13.39 -13.86
C ASN A 12 -3.66 13.67 -14.04
N LYS A 13 -4.53 12.80 -13.52
CA LYS A 13 -6.00 12.92 -13.68
C LYS A 13 -6.70 12.48 -12.42
N LEU A 14 -7.78 13.16 -12.09
CA LEU A 14 -8.67 12.79 -10.99
C LEU A 14 -10.11 12.79 -11.48
N GLU A 15 -10.80 11.70 -11.25
CA GLU A 15 -12.23 11.55 -11.52
C GLU A 15 -12.95 11.27 -10.20
N ILE A 16 -14.00 12.03 -9.90
CA ILE A 16 -14.77 11.87 -8.68
C ILE A 16 -16.17 11.40 -9.04
N ILE A 17 -16.58 10.26 -8.50
CA ILE A 17 -17.89 9.67 -8.70
C ILE A 17 -18.62 9.70 -7.35
N ARG A 18 -19.35 10.78 -7.12
CA ARG A 18 -19.97 11.03 -5.82
C ARG A 18 -21.03 10.01 -5.46
N ALA A 19 -21.77 9.52 -6.44
CA ALA A 19 -22.84 8.53 -6.19
C ALA A 19 -22.27 7.22 -5.61
N GLU A 20 -21.00 6.94 -5.84
CA GLU A 20 -20.34 5.72 -5.37
C GLU A 20 -19.31 5.98 -4.27
N ASN A 21 -19.13 7.23 -3.88
CA ASN A 21 -18.15 7.65 -2.87
C ASN A 21 -16.72 7.26 -3.24
N ILE A 22 -16.38 7.29 -4.55
CA ILE A 22 -15.04 6.95 -5.00
C ILE A 22 -14.38 8.11 -5.75
N SER A 23 -13.06 8.15 -5.62
CA SER A 23 -12.19 9.05 -6.37
C SER A 23 -11.13 8.20 -7.06
N ILE A 24 -10.95 8.44 -8.37
CA ILE A 24 -10.02 7.66 -9.18
C ILE A 24 -8.90 8.58 -9.65
N PHE A 25 -7.69 8.28 -9.20
CA PHE A 25 -6.47 8.99 -9.58
C PHE A 25 -5.73 8.15 -10.61
N SER A 26 -5.32 8.76 -11.72
CA SER A 26 -4.69 8.04 -12.83
C SER A 26 -3.47 8.79 -13.33
N GLY A 27 -2.41 8.03 -13.63
CA GLY A 27 -1.18 8.53 -14.22
C GLY A 27 -0.21 9.08 -13.20
N ASN A 28 0.93 8.43 -13.04
CA ASN A 28 2.01 8.85 -12.14
C ASN A 28 1.49 9.21 -10.75
N VAL A 29 0.78 8.28 -10.14
CA VAL A 29 0.15 8.53 -8.84
C VAL A 29 1.15 8.43 -7.72
N TYR A 30 1.13 9.42 -6.84
CA TYR A 30 1.90 9.44 -5.61
C TYR A 30 0.98 9.83 -4.45
N ALA A 31 0.95 9.02 -3.41
CA ALA A 31 0.16 9.27 -2.21
C ALA A 31 1.05 9.22 -0.98
N ILE A 32 0.80 10.11 -0.04
CA ILE A 32 1.55 10.13 1.22
C ILE A 32 0.61 10.41 2.38
N GLU A 33 0.76 9.62 3.44
CA GLU A 33 0.12 9.84 4.72
C GLU A 33 1.16 9.58 5.82
N GLY A 34 1.54 10.61 6.57
CA GLY A 34 2.62 10.48 7.53
C GLY A 34 3.91 10.04 6.85
N ASN A 35 4.47 8.92 7.28
CA ASN A 35 5.69 8.35 6.68
C ASN A 35 5.39 7.22 5.69
N LEU A 36 4.13 6.98 5.36
CA LEU A 36 3.73 5.96 4.40
C LEU A 36 3.60 6.61 3.02
N GLU A 37 4.37 6.13 2.05
CA GLU A 37 4.37 6.63 0.68
C GLU A 37 3.98 5.52 -0.29
N ILE A 38 3.11 5.84 -1.26
CA ILE A 38 2.62 4.88 -2.25
C ILE A 38 2.76 5.48 -3.64
N TRP A 39 3.40 4.75 -4.54
CA TRP A 39 3.48 5.07 -5.97
C TRP A 39 2.71 4.01 -6.75
N SER A 40 1.96 4.42 -7.76
CA SER A 40 1.21 3.49 -8.62
C SER A 40 0.83 4.17 -9.93
N GLU A 41 0.28 3.40 -10.86
CA GLU A 41 -0.27 3.94 -12.11
C GLU A 41 -1.69 4.45 -11.90
N LYS A 42 -2.45 3.80 -11.02
CA LYS A 42 -3.83 4.13 -10.71
C LYS A 42 -4.11 3.90 -9.23
N LEU A 43 -4.93 4.76 -8.66
CA LEU A 43 -5.31 4.65 -7.26
C LEU A 43 -6.78 4.99 -7.12
N ILE A 44 -7.53 4.12 -6.45
CA ILE A 44 -8.95 4.31 -6.18
C ILE A 44 -9.15 4.49 -4.68
N MET A 45 -9.72 5.63 -4.32
CA MET A 45 -10.01 5.96 -2.93
C MET A 45 -11.51 5.85 -2.69
N THR A 46 -11.90 5.10 -1.67
CA THR A 46 -13.28 4.95 -1.25
C THR A 46 -13.49 5.69 0.06
N SER A 47 -14.51 6.53 0.11
CA SER A 47 -14.85 7.32 1.30
C SER A 47 -16.12 6.80 1.95
N SER A 48 -16.32 7.17 3.22
CA SER A 48 -17.57 6.88 3.92
C SER A 48 -18.73 7.66 3.30
N ASN A 49 -19.98 7.26 3.62
CA ASN A 49 -21.17 7.90 3.05
C ASN A 49 -21.28 9.39 3.40
N ASP A 50 -20.77 9.79 4.55
CA ASP A 50 -20.78 11.19 4.98
C ASP A 50 -19.52 11.96 4.53
N GLU A 51 -18.64 11.28 3.76
CA GLU A 51 -17.38 11.84 3.22
C GLU A 51 -16.41 12.33 4.29
N THR A 52 -16.52 11.86 5.53
CA THR A 52 -15.62 12.27 6.61
C THR A 52 -14.41 11.39 6.78
N GLU A 53 -14.45 10.14 6.27
CA GLU A 53 -13.35 9.19 6.41
C GLU A 53 -13.01 8.54 5.09
N VAL A 54 -11.72 8.27 4.89
CA VAL A 54 -11.25 7.39 3.83
C VAL A 54 -11.27 5.97 4.37
N GLU A 55 -12.05 5.10 3.72
CA GLU A 55 -12.22 3.72 4.17
C GLU A 55 -11.22 2.76 3.52
N GLU A 56 -10.87 3.00 2.27
CA GLU A 56 -10.01 2.09 1.54
C GLU A 56 -9.29 2.82 0.41
N ILE A 57 -8.05 2.41 0.19
CA ILE A 57 -7.25 2.86 -0.94
C ILE A 57 -6.76 1.61 -1.67
N ASN A 58 -7.06 1.53 -2.97
CA ASN A 58 -6.59 0.46 -3.85
C ASN A 58 -5.66 1.04 -4.90
N ALA A 59 -4.44 0.53 -4.94
CA ALA A 59 -3.41 0.95 -5.90
C ALA A 59 -3.16 -0.17 -6.90
N HIS A 60 -3.06 0.18 -8.17
CA HIS A 60 -2.88 -0.76 -9.27
C HIS A 60 -1.77 -0.31 -10.20
N GLY A 61 -0.95 -1.26 -10.61
CA GLY A 61 0.08 -1.05 -11.62
C GLY A 61 1.39 -0.52 -11.04
N ASN A 62 2.43 -1.34 -11.09
CA ASN A 62 3.77 -0.99 -10.64
C ASN A 62 3.75 -0.31 -9.26
N VAL A 63 3.11 -0.96 -8.31
CA VAL A 63 2.94 -0.41 -6.97
C VAL A 63 4.26 -0.48 -6.22
N LYS A 64 4.63 0.64 -5.59
CA LYS A 64 5.75 0.70 -4.67
C LYS A 64 5.31 1.42 -3.41
N ILE A 65 5.64 0.85 -2.28
CA ILE A 65 5.28 1.39 -0.97
C ILE A 65 6.55 1.51 -0.13
N VAL A 66 6.73 2.66 0.50
CA VAL A 66 7.87 2.90 1.37
C VAL A 66 7.38 3.43 2.71
N ARG A 67 7.90 2.86 3.77
CA ARG A 67 7.67 3.34 5.13
C ARG A 67 8.95 3.06 5.93
N GLU A 68 9.65 4.13 6.32
CA GLU A 68 10.91 4.01 7.02
C GLU A 68 11.90 3.14 6.23
N GLU A 69 12.44 2.08 6.85
CA GLU A 69 13.40 1.18 6.21
C GLU A 69 12.74 0.11 5.33
N LEU A 70 11.41 0.07 5.29
CA LEU A 70 10.64 -0.95 4.60
C LEU A 70 10.25 -0.45 3.21
N SER A 71 10.54 -1.24 2.18
CA SER A 71 10.13 -0.99 0.80
C SER A 71 9.43 -2.23 0.27
N ILE A 72 8.21 -2.06 -0.27
CA ILE A 72 7.43 -3.17 -0.79
C ILE A 72 6.99 -2.80 -2.20
N SER A 73 7.16 -3.73 -3.14
CA SER A 73 6.64 -3.57 -4.49
C SER A 73 5.77 -4.75 -4.87
N GLY A 74 4.85 -4.54 -5.80
CA GLY A 74 3.95 -5.56 -6.30
C GLY A 74 3.04 -5.01 -7.38
N ASP A 75 2.12 -5.84 -7.85
CA ASP A 75 1.18 -5.43 -8.91
C ASP A 75 0.03 -4.60 -8.37
N ARG A 76 -0.41 -4.88 -7.15
CA ARG A 76 -1.59 -4.24 -6.57
C ARG A 76 -1.43 -4.15 -5.05
N ALA A 77 -1.98 -3.10 -4.47
CA ALA A 77 -2.01 -2.94 -3.03
C ALA A 77 -3.38 -2.44 -2.56
N GLN A 78 -3.72 -2.83 -1.35
CA GLN A 78 -4.95 -2.43 -0.69
C GLN A 78 -4.58 -1.90 0.69
N TYR A 79 -4.96 -0.67 0.98
CA TYR A 79 -4.65 -0.03 2.25
C TYR A 79 -5.93 0.41 2.95
N ASP A 80 -6.08 0.01 4.21
CA ASP A 80 -7.17 0.42 5.09
C ASP A 80 -6.60 1.36 6.14
N PRO A 81 -6.82 2.69 6.01
CA PRO A 81 -6.27 3.65 6.97
C PRO A 81 -6.98 3.61 8.32
N ILE A 82 -8.16 3.05 8.40
CA ILE A 82 -8.90 2.93 9.66
C ILE A 82 -8.28 1.81 10.52
N GLN A 83 -8.00 0.67 9.92
CA GLN A 83 -7.42 -0.47 10.63
C GLN A 83 -5.88 -0.49 10.59
N ASN A 84 -5.27 0.43 9.87
CA ASN A 84 -3.81 0.47 9.67
C ASN A 84 -3.27 -0.85 9.09
N LYS A 85 -3.97 -1.37 8.10
CA LYS A 85 -3.62 -2.64 7.46
C LYS A 85 -3.33 -2.42 5.98
N LEU A 86 -2.25 -3.04 5.52
CA LEU A 86 -1.80 -2.96 4.14
C LEU A 86 -1.63 -4.36 3.58
N ILE A 87 -2.15 -4.61 2.38
CA ILE A 87 -1.97 -5.89 1.69
C ILE A 87 -1.40 -5.59 0.31
N VAL A 88 -0.32 -6.30 -0.08
CA VAL A 88 0.26 -6.19 -1.41
C VAL A 88 0.18 -7.55 -2.09
N PHE A 89 -0.21 -7.55 -3.36
CA PHE A 89 -0.51 -8.76 -4.12
C PHE A 89 0.33 -8.86 -5.38
N ASN A 90 0.73 -10.07 -5.68
CA ASN A 90 1.35 -10.53 -6.93
C ASN A 90 2.73 -9.93 -7.17
N LYS A 91 3.69 -10.83 -7.35
CA LYS A 91 5.09 -10.46 -7.60
C LYS A 91 5.62 -9.51 -6.54
N VAL A 92 5.38 -9.87 -5.29
CA VAL A 92 5.75 -9.03 -4.15
C VAL A 92 7.23 -9.17 -3.84
N GLU A 93 7.89 -8.02 -3.73
CA GLU A 93 9.27 -7.95 -3.27
C GLU A 93 9.32 -7.01 -2.06
N VAL A 94 9.88 -7.51 -0.97
CA VAL A 94 10.02 -6.75 0.28
C VAL A 94 11.50 -6.56 0.55
N ILE A 95 11.91 -5.32 0.73
CA ILE A 95 13.30 -4.98 1.06
C ILE A 95 13.30 -4.30 2.42
N GLN A 96 14.09 -4.84 3.34
CA GLN A 96 14.25 -4.27 4.67
C GLN A 96 15.68 -4.49 5.13
N ASN A 97 16.40 -3.39 5.40
CA ASN A 97 17.78 -3.46 5.91
C ASN A 97 18.68 -4.36 5.05
N GLN A 98 18.66 -4.21 3.72
CA GLN A 98 19.45 -4.99 2.75
C GLN A 98 18.97 -6.43 2.57
N SER A 99 18.03 -6.90 3.37
CA SER A 99 17.42 -8.22 3.16
C SER A 99 16.27 -8.11 2.17
N THR A 100 16.09 -9.13 1.35
CA THR A 100 15.06 -9.16 0.30
C THR A 100 14.21 -10.40 0.48
N ILE A 101 12.89 -10.22 0.45
CA ILE A 101 11.94 -11.32 0.51
C ILE A 101 11.06 -11.26 -0.72
N MET A 102 10.86 -12.39 -1.38
CA MET A 102 9.98 -12.52 -2.54
C MET A 102 8.83 -13.45 -2.20
N CYS A 103 7.61 -13.02 -2.53
CA CYS A 103 6.40 -13.79 -2.24
C CYS A 103 5.27 -13.35 -3.17
N ASP A 104 4.09 -13.93 -3.00
CA ASP A 104 2.92 -13.55 -3.79
C ASP A 104 1.98 -12.62 -3.05
N LYS A 105 2.08 -12.57 -1.74
CA LYS A 105 1.21 -11.73 -0.91
C LYS A 105 1.89 -11.37 0.40
N ILE A 106 1.77 -10.12 0.81
CA ILE A 106 2.16 -9.68 2.14
C ILE A 106 0.99 -8.95 2.79
N ILE A 107 0.73 -9.26 4.06
CA ILE A 107 -0.21 -8.53 4.91
C ILE A 107 0.61 -7.84 6.00
N VAL A 108 0.51 -6.51 6.06
CA VAL A 108 1.26 -5.71 7.04
C VAL A 108 0.28 -5.09 8.02
N ASP A 109 0.55 -5.29 9.30
CA ASP A 109 -0.11 -4.57 10.38
C ASP A 109 0.80 -3.38 10.69
N LEU A 110 0.41 -2.19 10.23
CA LEU A 110 1.23 -0.99 10.37
C LEU A 110 1.29 -0.48 11.81
N GLU A 111 0.28 -0.79 12.60
CA GLU A 111 0.24 -0.38 14.01
C GLU A 111 1.24 -1.18 14.85
N ASN A 112 1.29 -2.49 14.65
CA ASN A 112 2.15 -3.39 15.42
C ASN A 112 3.47 -3.71 14.73
N SER A 113 3.70 -3.18 13.53
CA SER A 113 4.91 -3.43 12.73
C SER A 113 5.17 -4.92 12.51
N SER A 114 4.11 -5.67 12.25
CA SER A 114 4.20 -7.10 11.96
C SER A 114 3.71 -7.40 10.56
N SER A 115 4.17 -8.51 9.99
CA SER A 115 3.77 -8.89 8.64
C SER A 115 3.72 -10.40 8.47
N ILE A 116 2.86 -10.83 7.54
CA ILE A 116 2.73 -12.22 7.13
C ILE A 116 2.93 -12.27 5.62
N MET A 117 3.86 -13.07 5.16
CA MET A 117 4.16 -13.26 3.75
C MET A 117 3.82 -14.68 3.35
N SER A 118 3.18 -14.83 2.19
CA SER A 118 2.77 -16.13 1.71
C SER A 118 2.90 -16.21 0.20
N SER A 119 2.95 -17.43 -0.31
CA SER A 119 2.99 -17.68 -1.74
C SER A 119 1.93 -18.70 -2.12
N ASP A 120 1.58 -18.73 -3.41
CA ASP A 120 0.61 -19.68 -3.96
C ASP A 120 1.15 -21.11 -3.87
N SER A 121 0.25 -22.10 -3.99
CA SER A 121 0.53 -23.50 -3.71
C SER A 121 1.73 -24.10 -4.40
N ASN A 122 2.09 -23.59 -5.60
CA ASN A 122 3.24 -24.09 -6.38
C ASN A 122 4.49 -23.23 -6.23
N LYS A 123 4.46 -22.22 -5.37
CA LYS A 123 5.56 -21.30 -5.14
C LYS A 123 5.87 -21.23 -3.66
N ARG A 124 7.01 -20.66 -3.35
CA ARG A 124 7.46 -20.53 -1.96
C ARG A 124 7.93 -19.12 -1.69
N VAL A 125 7.77 -18.71 -0.44
CA VAL A 125 8.39 -17.47 0.03
C VAL A 125 9.90 -17.70 0.07
N GLU A 126 10.64 -16.75 -0.51
CA GLU A 126 12.11 -16.81 -0.53
C GLU A 126 12.66 -15.59 0.17
N ALA A 127 13.56 -15.82 1.12
CA ALA A 127 14.20 -14.74 1.86
C ALA A 127 15.72 -14.80 1.69
N LEU A 128 16.29 -13.67 1.27
CA LEU A 128 17.74 -13.48 1.16
C LEU A 128 18.13 -12.50 2.25
N ILE A 129 18.79 -13.02 3.27
CA ILE A 129 19.12 -12.26 4.47
C ILE A 129 20.60 -11.98 4.50
N ILE A 130 20.95 -10.70 4.66
CA ILE A 130 22.34 -10.30 4.79
C ILE A 130 22.73 -10.42 6.26
N ASN A 131 23.73 -11.26 6.51
CA ASN A 131 24.25 -11.50 7.84
C ASN A 131 25.64 -10.89 7.96
N GLU A 132 25.70 -9.69 8.49
CA GLU A 132 26.98 -9.02 8.71
C GLU A 132 27.59 -9.48 10.04
N LYS A 133 28.86 -9.82 9.97
CA LYS A 133 29.60 -10.25 11.16
C LYS A 133 30.65 -9.23 11.55
#